data_f562a25238cb102cc0a85ff2ccac447f
#
_entry.id   f562a25238cb102cc0a85ff2ccac447f
#
_cell.length_a   1.000
_cell.length_b   1.000
_cell.length_c   1.000
_cell.angle_alpha   90.00
_cell.angle_beta   90.00
_cell.angle_gamma   90.00
#
_symmetry.space_group_name_H-M   'P 1'
#
loop_
_entity.id
_entity.type
_entity.pdbx_description
1 polymer ?
#
loop_
_entity_poly.entity_id
_entity_poly.type
_entity_poly.pdbx_seq_one_letter_code
_entity_poly.pdbx_strand_id
1 'polypeptide(L)'
;HLYAGNTAAHRLWEVTLRELGDLDAQDRVARFNAKRFLCFQLAKILDTLQNPLRKSYQSLLDDPAQSAVKGPYPLFDNVTALFSATPVITRTATYMYACTEWVEDAFKGREPLLEIYSRLLNPTSISLANHIVDLEAGALSGEYLAWNFNSGMAAIDATLANVVGYQDVVLASRNVYGGTYQLLHDWYGKQS
;
A
#
# COMPACT_ATOMS: atom_id res chain seq x y z
N HIS A 1 -24.77 -16.98 -4.46
CA HIS A 1 -24.29 -16.08 -3.41
C HIS A 1 -23.19 -15.14 -3.92
N LEU A 2 -22.15 -15.62 -4.61
CA LEU A 2 -21.09 -14.78 -5.20
C LEU A 2 -21.64 -13.76 -6.22
N TYR A 3 -22.56 -14.17 -7.08
CA TYR A 3 -23.20 -13.29 -8.05
C TYR A 3 -24.02 -12.17 -7.37
N ALA A 4 -24.80 -12.52 -6.35
CA ALA A 4 -25.58 -11.55 -5.59
C ALA A 4 -24.67 -10.56 -4.83
N GLY A 5 -23.57 -11.05 -4.28
CA GLY A 5 -22.56 -10.22 -3.62
C GLY A 5 -21.90 -9.23 -4.58
N ASN A 6 -21.53 -9.68 -5.78
CA ASN A 6 -20.97 -8.81 -6.81
C ASN A 6 -21.96 -7.72 -7.26
N THR A 7 -23.24 -8.09 -7.47
CA THR A 7 -24.28 -7.12 -7.83
C THR A 7 -24.50 -6.08 -6.73
N ALA A 8 -24.45 -6.49 -5.46
CA ALA A 8 -24.58 -5.56 -4.33
C ALA A 8 -23.36 -4.62 -4.24
N ALA A 9 -22.16 -5.13 -4.48
CA ALA A 9 -20.94 -4.32 -4.52
C ALA A 9 -20.98 -3.27 -5.65
N HIS A 10 -21.43 -3.65 -6.86
CA HIS A 10 -21.63 -2.71 -7.95
C HIS A 10 -22.64 -1.61 -7.62
N ARG A 11 -23.79 -1.96 -7.06
CA ARG A 11 -24.77 -0.97 -6.64
C ARG A 11 -24.24 -0.01 -5.59
N LEU A 12 -23.49 -0.52 -4.62
CA LEU A 12 -22.87 0.32 -3.60
C LEU A 12 -21.85 1.27 -4.23
N TRP A 13 -21.09 0.79 -5.21
CA TRP A 13 -20.12 1.61 -5.92
C TRP A 13 -20.80 2.73 -6.72
N GLU A 14 -21.87 2.44 -7.43
CA GLU A 14 -22.66 3.46 -8.14
C GLU A 14 -23.22 4.53 -7.21
N VAL A 15 -23.77 4.11 -6.05
CA VAL A 15 -24.22 5.05 -5.02
C VAL A 15 -23.03 5.88 -4.49
N THR A 16 -21.91 5.24 -4.24
CA THR A 16 -20.68 5.90 -3.80
C THR A 16 -20.22 6.97 -4.78
N LEU A 17 -20.16 6.64 -6.08
CA LEU A 17 -19.75 7.60 -7.12
C LEU A 17 -20.71 8.79 -7.21
N ARG A 18 -22.00 8.55 -7.03
CA ARG A 18 -23.01 9.62 -7.03
C ARG A 18 -22.81 10.56 -5.84
N GLU A 19 -22.69 10.01 -4.63
CA GLU A 19 -22.48 10.80 -3.41
C GLU A 19 -21.09 11.51 -3.42
N LEU A 20 -20.09 10.89 -4.04
CA LEU A 20 -18.78 11.52 -4.25
C LEU A 20 -18.82 12.64 -5.30
N GLY A 21 -19.88 12.73 -6.11
CA GLY A 21 -20.07 13.80 -7.09
C GLY A 21 -20.16 15.18 -6.45
N ASP A 22 -20.58 15.25 -5.19
CA ASP A 22 -20.67 16.50 -4.41
C ASP A 22 -19.30 16.93 -3.83
N LEU A 23 -18.29 16.07 -3.89
CA LEU A 23 -16.93 16.41 -3.48
C LEU A 23 -16.17 17.03 -4.65
N ASP A 24 -15.31 18.00 -4.34
CA ASP A 24 -14.42 18.59 -5.34
C ASP A 24 -13.64 17.47 -6.06
N ALA A 25 -13.81 17.41 -7.38
CA ALA A 25 -13.15 16.40 -8.21
C ALA A 25 -11.61 16.52 -8.16
N GLN A 26 -11.08 17.70 -7.81
CA GLN A 26 -9.66 17.95 -7.66
C GLN A 26 -9.12 17.53 -6.29
N ASP A 27 -9.97 17.41 -5.27
CA ASP A 27 -9.56 16.91 -3.95
C ASP A 27 -9.50 15.38 -3.96
N ARG A 28 -8.39 14.86 -4.49
CA ARG A 28 -8.10 13.42 -4.57
C ARG A 28 -8.04 12.77 -3.19
N VAL A 29 -7.59 13.49 -2.16
CA VAL A 29 -7.44 12.97 -0.79
C VAL A 29 -8.81 12.80 -0.14
N ALA A 30 -9.71 13.81 -0.24
CA ALA A 30 -11.07 13.69 0.28
C ALA A 30 -11.83 12.54 -0.40
N ARG A 31 -11.73 12.42 -1.72
CA ARG A 31 -12.35 11.32 -2.49
C ARG A 31 -11.81 9.95 -2.08
N PHE A 32 -10.51 9.83 -1.89
CA PHE A 32 -9.89 8.59 -1.42
C PHE A 32 -10.38 8.20 -0.01
N ASN A 33 -10.42 9.15 0.92
CA ASN A 33 -10.90 8.92 2.27
C ASN A 33 -12.39 8.53 2.31
N ALA A 34 -13.21 9.14 1.48
CA ALA A 34 -14.62 8.77 1.35
C ALA A 34 -14.78 7.34 0.82
N LYS A 35 -14.01 6.93 -0.19
CA LYS A 35 -13.96 5.54 -0.67
C LYS A 35 -13.55 4.57 0.44
N ARG A 36 -12.53 4.90 1.23
CA ARG A 36 -12.10 4.08 2.37
C ARG A 36 -13.21 3.93 3.41
N PHE A 37 -13.89 5.01 3.75
CA PHE A 37 -15.02 4.97 4.69
C PHE A 37 -16.14 4.04 4.19
N LEU A 38 -16.49 4.13 2.91
CA LEU A 38 -17.51 3.27 2.31
C LEU A 38 -17.09 1.81 2.27
N CYS A 39 -15.82 1.52 1.99
CA CYS A 39 -15.29 0.16 2.10
C CYS A 39 -15.39 -0.40 3.52
N PHE A 40 -15.20 0.44 4.53
CA PHE A 40 -15.39 0.03 5.92
C PHE A 40 -16.85 -0.32 6.23
N GLN A 41 -17.81 0.47 5.76
CA GLN A 41 -19.23 0.13 5.91
C GLN A 41 -19.59 -1.16 5.16
N LEU A 42 -19.05 -1.36 3.96
CA LEU A 42 -19.23 -2.60 3.20
C LEU A 42 -18.65 -3.80 3.96
N ALA A 43 -17.46 -3.66 4.55
CA ALA A 43 -16.85 -4.72 5.34
C ALA A 43 -17.71 -5.13 6.54
N LYS A 44 -18.36 -4.17 7.22
CA LYS A 44 -19.34 -4.45 8.29
C LYS A 44 -20.53 -5.28 7.79
N ILE A 45 -21.09 -4.92 6.63
CA ILE A 45 -22.20 -5.64 6.02
C ILE A 45 -21.77 -7.06 5.66
N LEU A 46 -20.60 -7.22 5.02
CA LEU A 46 -20.07 -8.53 4.64
C LEU A 46 -19.76 -9.39 5.85
N ASP A 47 -19.23 -8.83 6.93
CA ASP A 47 -19.00 -9.55 8.18
C ASP A 47 -20.32 -10.07 8.77
N THR A 48 -21.37 -9.26 8.75
CA THR A 48 -22.71 -9.68 9.19
C THR A 48 -23.25 -10.84 8.35
N LEU A 49 -23.05 -10.80 7.02
CA LEU A 49 -23.46 -11.86 6.11
C LEU A 49 -22.62 -13.14 6.28
N GLN A 50 -21.37 -13.01 6.67
CA GLN A 50 -20.46 -14.15 6.92
C GLN A 50 -20.62 -14.77 8.32
N ASN A 51 -21.32 -14.09 9.22
CA ASN A 51 -21.49 -14.54 10.61
C ASN A 51 -22.06 -15.96 10.75
N PRO A 52 -23.04 -16.41 9.96
CA PRO A 52 -23.48 -17.79 9.99
C PRO A 52 -22.39 -18.79 9.59
N LEU A 53 -21.56 -18.47 8.60
CA LEU A 53 -20.44 -19.29 8.18
C LEU A 53 -19.33 -19.31 9.24
N ARG A 54 -19.07 -18.18 9.90
CA ARG A 54 -18.14 -18.09 11.02
C ARG A 54 -18.56 -18.99 12.18
N LYS A 55 -19.84 -18.99 12.56
CA LYS A 55 -20.38 -19.87 13.60
C LYS A 55 -20.24 -21.35 13.24
N SER A 56 -20.47 -21.73 11.98
CA SER A 56 -20.26 -23.08 11.49
C SER A 56 -18.78 -23.48 11.54
N TYR A 57 -17.89 -22.57 11.19
CA TYR A 57 -16.43 -22.76 11.31
C TYR A 57 -16.01 -22.87 12.77
N GLN A 58 -16.55 -22.02 13.64
CA GLN A 58 -16.24 -22.06 15.07
C GLN A 58 -16.64 -23.41 15.69
N SER A 59 -17.79 -23.94 15.33
CA SER A 59 -18.23 -25.27 15.80
C SER A 59 -17.33 -26.42 15.31
N LEU A 60 -16.67 -26.26 14.16
CA LEU A 60 -15.66 -27.21 13.67
C LEU A 60 -14.32 -27.03 14.39
N LEU A 61 -14.00 -25.82 14.83
CA LEU A 61 -12.77 -25.51 15.57
C LEU A 61 -12.85 -25.91 17.06
N ASP A 62 -14.06 -26.11 17.58
CA ASP A 62 -14.28 -26.64 18.93
C ASP A 62 -13.91 -28.13 19.02
N ASP A 63 -13.65 -28.79 17.89
CA ASP A 63 -13.05 -30.11 17.83
C ASP A 63 -11.52 -29.98 18.06
N PRO A 64 -10.96 -30.57 19.15
CA PRO A 64 -9.53 -30.51 19.44
C PRO A 64 -8.64 -31.04 18.30
N ALA A 65 -9.15 -31.96 17.47
CA ALA A 65 -8.42 -32.50 16.33
C ALA A 65 -8.29 -31.49 15.17
N GLN A 66 -9.12 -30.45 15.15
CA GLN A 66 -9.15 -29.41 14.10
C GLN A 66 -8.66 -28.05 14.59
N SER A 67 -8.30 -27.92 15.86
CA SER A 67 -7.83 -26.67 16.47
C SER A 67 -6.57 -26.09 15.80
N ALA A 68 -5.85 -26.88 15.01
CA ALA A 68 -4.69 -26.45 14.24
C ALA A 68 -5.07 -25.77 12.89
N VAL A 69 -6.32 -25.88 12.44
CA VAL A 69 -6.80 -25.25 11.21
C VAL A 69 -7.23 -23.83 11.52
N LYS A 70 -6.38 -22.87 11.19
CA LYS A 70 -6.73 -21.45 11.26
C LYS A 70 -7.80 -21.17 10.20
N GLY A 71 -9.02 -20.88 10.64
CA GLY A 71 -10.06 -20.38 9.77
C GLY A 71 -9.67 -19.07 9.08
N PRO A 72 -10.37 -18.66 8.00
CA PRO A 72 -10.11 -17.40 7.33
C PRO A 72 -10.29 -16.24 8.31
N TYR A 73 -9.35 -15.30 8.31
CA TYR A 73 -9.48 -14.07 9.11
C TYR A 73 -10.72 -13.31 8.66
N PRO A 74 -11.56 -12.85 9.58
CA PRO A 74 -12.71 -12.04 9.22
C PRO A 74 -12.26 -10.79 8.47
N LEU A 75 -12.92 -10.48 7.36
CA LEU A 75 -12.62 -9.28 6.57
C LEU A 75 -12.74 -8.01 7.43
N PHE A 76 -13.74 -7.96 8.31
CA PHE A 76 -13.97 -6.85 9.22
C PHE A 76 -12.77 -6.57 10.13
N ASP A 77 -12.16 -7.61 10.72
CA ASP A 77 -11.00 -7.44 11.60
C ASP A 77 -9.80 -6.86 10.86
N ASN A 78 -9.60 -7.28 9.60
CA ASN A 78 -8.54 -6.73 8.75
C ASN A 78 -8.79 -5.25 8.42
N VAL A 79 -10.04 -4.87 8.11
CA VAL A 79 -10.38 -3.49 7.75
C VAL A 79 -10.39 -2.59 8.99
N THR A 80 -10.77 -3.11 10.15
CA THR A 80 -10.77 -2.35 11.41
C THR A 80 -9.36 -1.88 11.79
N ALA A 81 -8.32 -2.62 11.44
CA ALA A 81 -6.93 -2.21 11.68
C ALA A 81 -6.57 -0.88 10.98
N LEU A 82 -7.21 -0.53 9.87
CA LEU A 82 -7.02 0.74 9.16
C LEU A 82 -7.52 1.97 9.95
N PHE A 83 -8.35 1.75 10.96
CA PHE A 83 -8.89 2.79 11.85
C PHE A 83 -8.21 2.81 13.21
N SER A 84 -7.04 2.20 13.33
CA SER A 84 -6.22 2.26 14.54
C SER A 84 -5.83 3.70 14.84
N ALA A 85 -5.88 4.08 16.11
CA ALA A 85 -5.41 5.39 16.57
C ALA A 85 -3.87 5.52 16.50
N THR A 86 -3.18 4.39 16.40
CA THR A 86 -1.73 4.32 16.23
C THR A 86 -1.39 3.75 14.85
N PRO A 87 -0.26 4.12 14.24
CA PRO A 87 0.18 3.52 12.98
C PRO A 87 0.27 2.00 13.09
N VAL A 88 -0.32 1.30 12.12
CA VAL A 88 -0.27 -0.16 12.04
C VAL A 88 0.90 -0.61 11.17
N ILE A 89 1.48 -1.77 11.49
CA ILE A 89 2.48 -2.39 10.64
C ILE A 89 1.77 -3.23 9.59
N THR A 90 1.79 -2.76 8.35
CA THR A 90 1.17 -3.44 7.21
C THR A 90 2.11 -4.49 6.65
N ARG A 91 1.76 -5.77 6.81
CA ARG A 91 2.57 -6.91 6.38
C ARG A 91 1.99 -7.66 5.17
N THR A 92 0.95 -7.14 4.56
CA THR A 92 0.35 -7.76 3.38
C THR A 92 1.19 -7.53 2.13
N ALA A 93 1.16 -8.48 1.20
CA ALA A 93 1.75 -8.31 -0.13
C ALA A 93 0.78 -7.62 -1.09
N THR A 94 -0.50 -8.00 -1.03
CA THR A 94 -1.57 -7.50 -1.90
C THR A 94 -2.68 -6.86 -1.08
N TYR A 95 -3.40 -5.95 -1.70
CA TYR A 95 -4.49 -5.22 -1.06
C TYR A 95 -5.82 -5.61 -1.70
N MET A 96 -6.89 -5.57 -0.91
CA MET A 96 -8.25 -5.82 -1.39
C MET A 96 -8.95 -4.50 -1.64
N TYR A 97 -9.64 -4.46 -2.76
CA TYR A 97 -10.52 -3.37 -3.14
C TYR A 97 -11.97 -3.84 -3.13
N ALA A 98 -12.91 -2.93 -2.90
CA ALA A 98 -14.32 -3.28 -2.83
C ALA A 98 -14.89 -3.73 -4.18
N CYS A 99 -14.33 -3.26 -5.28
CA CYS A 99 -14.76 -3.60 -6.63
C CYS A 99 -13.62 -3.46 -7.64
N THR A 100 -13.80 -4.05 -8.81
CA THR A 100 -12.81 -4.06 -9.91
C THR A 100 -12.55 -2.66 -10.45
N GLU A 101 -13.57 -1.81 -10.51
CA GLU A 101 -13.49 -0.44 -10.99
C GLU A 101 -12.53 0.40 -10.15
N TRP A 102 -12.53 0.20 -8.83
CA TRP A 102 -11.58 0.89 -7.96
C TRP A 102 -10.14 0.38 -8.16
N VAL A 103 -9.95 -0.92 -8.38
CA VAL A 103 -8.64 -1.46 -8.75
C VAL A 103 -8.16 -0.84 -10.07
N GLU A 104 -9.05 -0.73 -11.06
CA GLU A 104 -8.74 -0.10 -12.34
C GLU A 104 -8.32 1.37 -12.17
N ASP A 105 -9.02 2.13 -11.32
CA ASP A 105 -8.68 3.50 -11.00
C ASP A 105 -7.29 3.62 -10.36
N ALA A 106 -6.95 2.71 -9.45
CA ALA A 106 -5.62 2.67 -8.85
C ALA A 106 -4.53 2.40 -9.89
N PHE A 107 -4.72 1.42 -10.80
CA PHE A 107 -3.77 1.14 -11.89
C PHE A 107 -3.64 2.29 -12.90
N LYS A 108 -4.69 3.04 -13.12
CA LYS A 108 -4.68 4.23 -14.00
C LYS A 108 -4.10 5.48 -13.32
N GLY A 109 -3.61 5.37 -12.09
CA GLY A 109 -3.06 6.49 -11.34
C GLY A 109 -4.09 7.55 -10.92
N ARG A 110 -5.37 7.18 -10.89
CA ARG A 110 -6.47 8.05 -10.45
C ARG A 110 -6.57 8.13 -8.94
N GLU A 111 -5.99 7.15 -8.23
CA GLU A 111 -5.91 7.15 -6.79
C GLU A 111 -4.61 7.82 -6.29
N PRO A 112 -4.64 8.50 -5.15
CA PRO A 112 -3.44 9.16 -4.59
C PRO A 112 -2.39 8.16 -4.13
N LEU A 113 -2.78 6.92 -3.80
CA LEU A 113 -1.90 5.86 -3.33
C LEU A 113 -2.06 4.61 -4.18
N LEU A 114 -0.92 4.03 -4.56
CA LEU A 114 -0.86 2.77 -5.32
C LEU A 114 -0.84 1.57 -4.35
N GLU A 115 -1.82 1.50 -3.46
CA GLU A 115 -1.97 0.38 -2.51
C GLU A 115 -2.52 -0.86 -3.24
N ILE A 116 -1.85 -1.31 -4.29
CA ILE A 116 -2.18 -2.49 -5.05
C ILE A 116 -1.32 -3.66 -4.59
N TYR A 117 -0.02 -3.38 -4.44
CA TYR A 117 0.98 -4.36 -4.07
C TYR A 117 2.10 -3.68 -3.27
N SER A 118 2.51 -4.28 -2.15
CA SER A 118 3.48 -3.68 -1.22
C SER A 118 4.85 -3.36 -1.84
N ARG A 119 5.23 -4.04 -2.92
CA ARG A 119 6.45 -3.69 -3.67
C ARG A 119 6.36 -2.31 -4.32
N LEU A 120 5.16 -1.89 -4.71
CA LEU A 120 4.94 -0.56 -5.30
C LEU A 120 4.85 0.49 -4.21
N LEU A 121 3.95 0.30 -3.25
CA LEU A 121 3.77 1.17 -2.10
C LEU A 121 3.22 0.37 -0.91
N ASN A 122 3.75 0.67 0.28
CA ASN A 122 3.28 0.10 1.54
C ASN A 122 3.09 1.23 2.55
N PRO A 123 1.94 1.34 3.23
CA PRO A 123 1.66 2.43 4.17
C PRO A 123 2.71 2.58 5.28
N THR A 124 3.25 1.47 5.77
CA THR A 124 4.31 1.50 6.80
C THR A 124 5.61 2.10 6.25
N SER A 125 5.99 1.71 5.02
CA SER A 125 7.18 2.26 4.35
C SER A 125 7.00 3.75 4.04
N ILE A 126 5.81 4.17 3.62
CA ILE A 126 5.49 5.58 3.38
C ILE A 126 5.59 6.37 4.67
N SER A 127 5.02 5.86 5.76
CA SER A 127 5.09 6.52 7.08
C SER A 127 6.53 6.69 7.55
N LEU A 128 7.38 5.66 7.40
CA LEU A 128 8.81 5.76 7.72
C LEU A 128 9.51 6.79 6.82
N ALA A 129 9.27 6.74 5.51
CA ALA A 129 9.86 7.67 4.55
C ALA A 129 9.53 9.13 4.89
N ASN A 130 8.26 9.43 5.17
CA ASN A 130 7.83 10.77 5.57
C ASN A 130 8.50 11.22 6.87
N HIS A 131 8.62 10.34 7.85
CA HIS A 131 9.30 10.67 9.11
C HIS A 131 10.79 10.98 8.89
N ILE A 132 11.47 10.25 8.02
CA ILE A 132 12.87 10.54 7.64
C ILE A 132 12.96 11.90 6.95
N VAL A 133 12.04 12.21 6.04
CA VAL A 133 12.00 13.53 5.38
C VAL A 133 11.82 14.65 6.40
N ASP A 134 10.93 14.49 7.37
CA ASP A 134 10.71 15.50 8.42
C ASP A 134 11.99 15.73 9.25
N LEU A 135 12.73 14.67 9.56
CA LEU A 135 13.98 14.76 10.32
C LEU A 135 15.12 15.40 9.51
N GLU A 136 15.26 15.07 8.23
CA GLU A 136 16.37 15.51 7.40
C GLU A 136 16.15 16.87 6.75
N ALA A 137 14.93 17.16 6.30
CA ALA A 137 14.60 18.37 5.56
C ALA A 137 13.99 19.47 6.44
N GLY A 138 13.48 19.16 7.63
CA GLY A 138 12.89 20.13 8.56
C GLY A 138 11.83 20.98 7.90
N ALA A 139 12.02 22.29 7.88
CA ALA A 139 11.06 23.25 7.31
C ALA A 139 10.81 23.07 5.79
N LEU A 140 11.70 22.38 5.10
CA LEU A 140 11.59 22.10 3.66
C LEU A 140 10.97 20.74 3.36
N SER A 141 10.44 20.02 4.36
CA SER A 141 9.93 18.66 4.20
C SER A 141 8.86 18.51 3.10
N GLY A 142 8.09 19.55 2.82
CA GLY A 142 7.11 19.58 1.74
C GLY A 142 7.71 19.52 0.31
N GLU A 143 9.01 19.74 0.17
CA GLU A 143 9.71 19.76 -1.13
C GLU A 143 10.43 18.44 -1.42
N TYR A 144 10.45 17.51 -0.46
CA TYR A 144 11.23 16.28 -0.56
C TYR A 144 10.36 15.04 -0.43
N LEU A 145 10.81 13.98 -1.08
CA LEU A 145 10.28 12.64 -0.96
C LEU A 145 11.43 11.70 -0.58
N ALA A 146 11.12 10.64 0.19
CA ALA A 146 12.07 9.60 0.50
C ALA A 146 11.58 8.24 0.00
N TRP A 147 12.53 7.39 -0.35
CA TRP A 147 12.28 6.01 -0.75
C TRP A 147 13.09 5.07 0.13
N ASN A 148 12.46 4.03 0.64
CA ASN A 148 13.12 3.08 1.53
C ASN A 148 13.67 1.88 0.72
N PHE A 149 14.89 1.49 1.03
CA PHE A 149 15.54 0.32 0.46
C PHE A 149 15.94 -0.65 1.58
N ASN A 150 16.16 -1.90 1.23
CA ASN A 150 16.61 -2.93 2.18
C ASN A 150 18.11 -2.84 2.51
N SER A 151 18.86 -2.02 1.79
CA SER A 151 20.27 -1.72 2.08
C SER A 151 20.68 -0.38 1.50
N GLY A 152 21.72 0.25 2.10
CA GLY A 152 22.31 1.48 1.57
C GLY A 152 22.88 1.30 0.16
N MET A 153 23.47 0.15 -0.15
CA MET A 153 23.95 -0.14 -1.50
C MET A 153 22.84 -0.21 -2.53
N ALA A 154 21.69 -0.79 -2.19
CA ALA A 154 20.51 -0.78 -3.06
C ALA A 154 19.98 0.63 -3.30
N ALA A 155 20.02 1.51 -2.29
CA ALA A 155 19.65 2.91 -2.45
C ALA A 155 20.62 3.66 -3.38
N ILE A 156 21.92 3.46 -3.21
CA ILE A 156 22.96 4.09 -4.04
C ILE A 156 22.82 3.61 -5.50
N ASP A 157 22.73 2.31 -5.72
CA ASP A 157 22.60 1.73 -7.06
C ASP A 157 21.31 2.21 -7.76
N ALA A 158 20.18 2.16 -7.09
CA ALA A 158 18.92 2.65 -7.63
C ALA A 158 18.97 4.16 -7.95
N THR A 159 19.64 4.95 -7.13
CA THR A 159 19.83 6.39 -7.40
C THR A 159 20.67 6.60 -8.65
N LEU A 160 21.82 5.96 -8.74
CA LEU A 160 22.71 6.07 -9.91
C LEU A 160 22.01 5.60 -11.18
N ALA A 161 21.33 4.45 -11.12
CA ALA A 161 20.60 3.91 -12.27
C ALA A 161 19.48 4.83 -12.80
N ASN A 162 18.93 5.71 -11.96
CA ASN A 162 17.89 6.65 -12.36
C ASN A 162 18.41 8.02 -12.81
N VAL A 163 19.56 8.46 -12.33
CA VAL A 163 20.06 9.83 -12.58
C VAL A 163 21.27 9.87 -13.52
N VAL A 164 21.98 8.75 -13.71
CA VAL A 164 23.19 8.68 -14.53
C VAL A 164 22.84 8.06 -15.87
N GLY A 165 23.09 8.82 -16.95
CA GLY A 165 22.95 8.36 -18.33
C GLY A 165 24.23 7.78 -18.89
N TYR A 166 24.17 7.27 -20.12
CA TYR A 166 25.34 6.79 -20.84
C TYR A 166 26.30 7.96 -21.13
N GLN A 167 27.58 7.77 -20.81
CA GLN A 167 28.66 8.79 -20.92
C GLN A 167 28.56 9.97 -19.92
N ASP A 168 27.69 9.90 -18.93
CA ASP A 168 27.70 10.89 -17.85
C ASP A 168 28.92 10.70 -16.94
N VAL A 169 29.34 11.78 -16.29
CA VAL A 169 30.47 11.79 -15.36
C VAL A 169 29.95 11.82 -13.93
N VAL A 170 30.35 10.82 -13.13
CA VAL A 170 30.05 10.76 -11.70
C VAL A 170 31.28 11.26 -10.92
N LEU A 171 31.11 12.35 -10.16
CA LEU A 171 32.13 12.83 -9.23
C LEU A 171 31.85 12.25 -7.84
N ALA A 172 32.78 11.51 -7.30
CA ALA A 172 32.69 10.93 -5.98
C ALA A 172 33.86 11.35 -5.11
N SER A 173 33.64 11.42 -3.78
CA SER A 173 34.74 11.59 -2.83
C SER A 173 35.71 10.42 -2.94
N ARG A 174 37.01 10.69 -2.72
CA ARG A 174 38.02 9.63 -2.68
C ARG A 174 37.77 8.61 -1.56
N ASN A 175 37.22 9.06 -0.47
CA ASN A 175 36.97 8.25 0.72
C ASN A 175 35.49 7.83 0.79
N VAL A 176 35.04 7.00 -0.15
CA VAL A 176 33.72 6.38 -0.12
C VAL A 176 33.78 4.98 0.47
N TYR A 177 32.62 4.46 0.87
CA TYR A 177 32.52 3.07 1.29
C TYR A 177 33.02 2.11 0.19
N GLY A 178 33.75 1.06 0.58
CA GLY A 178 34.36 0.12 -0.37
C GLY A 178 33.42 -0.48 -1.39
N GLY A 179 32.19 -0.83 -0.97
CA GLY A 179 31.13 -1.29 -1.89
C GLY A 179 30.71 -0.23 -2.90
N THR A 180 30.63 1.03 -2.50
CA THR A 180 30.35 2.15 -3.41
C THR A 180 31.48 2.36 -4.42
N TYR A 181 32.74 2.24 -3.97
CA TYR A 181 33.90 2.29 -4.87
C TYR A 181 33.83 1.17 -5.92
N GLN A 182 33.57 -0.06 -5.51
CA GLN A 182 33.42 -1.19 -6.44
C GLN A 182 32.28 -0.98 -7.42
N LEU A 183 31.12 -0.49 -6.94
CA LEU A 183 29.98 -0.19 -7.79
C LEU A 183 30.33 0.82 -8.88
N LEU A 184 30.99 1.93 -8.51
CA LEU A 184 31.36 2.99 -9.44
C LEU A 184 32.47 2.55 -10.39
N HIS A 185 33.55 1.90 -9.86
CA HIS A 185 34.73 1.56 -10.63
C HIS A 185 34.55 0.29 -11.45
N ASP A 186 34.06 -0.79 -10.83
CA ASP A 186 34.05 -2.12 -11.44
C ASP A 186 32.77 -2.40 -12.23
N TRP A 187 31.70 -1.71 -11.92
CA TRP A 187 30.42 -1.94 -12.55
C TRP A 187 30.05 -0.81 -13.51
N TYR A 188 29.83 0.40 -13.04
CA TYR A 188 29.48 1.54 -13.90
C TYR A 188 30.65 1.97 -14.80
N GLY A 189 31.87 2.01 -14.29
CA GLY A 189 33.06 2.41 -15.06
C GLY A 189 33.43 1.47 -16.20
N LYS A 190 32.97 0.22 -16.22
CA LYS A 190 33.18 -0.73 -17.32
C LYS A 190 32.14 -0.67 -18.41
N GLN A 191 31.06 0.04 -18.18
CA GLN A 191 29.94 0.20 -19.12
C GLN A 191 30.02 1.52 -19.89
N SER A 192 30.97 2.35 -19.57
CA SER A 192 31.27 3.65 -20.20
C SER A 192 32.21 3.55 -21.39
#